data_8d05a0313f013a7f5046166d4a11b892
#
_entry.id   8d05a0313f013a7f5046166d4a11b892
#
_cell.length_a   1.000
_cell.length_b   1.000
_cell.length_c   1.000
_cell.angle_alpha   90.00
_cell.angle_beta   90.00
_cell.angle_gamma   90.00
#
_symmetry.space_group_name_H-M   'P 1'
#
loop_
_entity.id
_entity.type
_entity.pdbx_description
1 polymer ?
#
loop_
_entity_poly.entity_id
_entity_poly.type
_entity_poly.pdbx_seq_one_letter_code
_entity_poly.pdbx_strand_id
1 'polypeptide(L)' 'MAKVKVTQIKSIIDRPKRQKDTMVALGLRRINHSVVKEVTPQIMGMIAKVAHLVVTETAVY' A
#
# COMPACT_ATOMS: atom_id res chain seq x y z
N MET A 1 19.20 1.82 -2.54
CA MET A 1 18.22 2.37 -1.61
C MET A 1 17.17 1.32 -1.33
N ALA A 2 16.58 1.36 -0.16
CA ALA A 2 15.59 0.35 0.21
C ALA A 2 14.25 0.62 -0.47
N LYS A 3 13.57 -0.44 -0.87
CA LYS A 3 12.24 -0.39 -1.43
C LYS A 3 11.34 -1.31 -0.64
N VAL A 4 10.04 -1.05 -0.66
CA VAL A 4 9.05 -1.86 0.00
C VAL A 4 8.06 -2.38 -1.04
N LYS A 5 7.74 -3.66 -0.94
CA LYS A 5 6.70 -4.27 -1.75
C LYS A 5 5.41 -4.26 -0.95
N VAL A 6 4.39 -3.65 -1.49
CA VAL A 6 3.08 -3.53 -0.84
C VAL A 6 2.08 -4.35 -1.65
N THR A 7 1.43 -5.29 -0.99
CA THR A 7 0.44 -6.16 -1.62
C THR A 7 -0.91 -5.94 -0.94
N GLN A 8 -1.93 -5.68 -1.74
CA GLN A 8 -3.29 -5.56 -1.21
C GLN A 8 -3.83 -6.95 -0.89
N ILE A 9 -4.28 -7.15 0.34
CA ILE A 9 -4.81 -8.44 0.78
C ILE A 9 -6.31 -8.39 1.07
N LYS A 10 -6.90 -7.22 1.15
CA LYS A 10 -8.33 -7.06 1.42
C LYS A 10 -8.95 -6.08 0.44
N SER A 11 -10.24 -6.28 0.16
CA SER A 11 -11.00 -5.40 -0.70
C SER A 11 -11.14 -4.01 -0.09
N ILE A 12 -11.14 -2.98 -0.94
CA ILE A 12 -11.41 -1.61 -0.53
C ILE A 12 -12.89 -1.27 -0.62
N ILE A 13 -13.73 -2.20 -1.06
CA ILE A 13 -15.19 -2.03 -1.06
C ILE A 13 -15.63 -1.86 0.39
N ASP A 14 -16.54 -0.93 0.65
CA ASP A 14 -17.04 -0.60 1.98
C ASP A 14 -16.01 0.06 2.90
N ARG A 15 -14.89 0.53 2.36
CA ARG A 15 -13.91 1.28 3.14
C ARG A 15 -14.12 2.78 2.96
N PRO A 16 -13.72 3.60 3.95
CA PRO A 16 -13.80 5.05 3.81
C PRO A 16 -13.05 5.54 2.57
N LYS A 17 -13.57 6.62 1.99
CA LYS A 17 -12.96 7.20 0.79
C LYS A 17 -11.48 7.53 0.99
N ARG A 18 -11.10 7.99 2.18
CA ARG A 18 -9.69 8.30 2.48
C ARG A 18 -8.78 7.11 2.26
N GLN A 19 -9.24 5.93 2.70
CA GLN A 19 -8.46 4.70 2.53
C GLN A 19 -8.41 4.29 1.06
N LYS A 20 -9.53 4.41 0.34
CA LYS A 20 -9.56 4.13 -1.09
C LYS A 20 -8.60 5.04 -1.85
N ASP A 21 -8.62 6.33 -1.54
CA ASP A 21 -7.75 7.30 -2.18
C ASP A 21 -6.28 6.99 -1.91
N THR A 22 -5.96 6.59 -0.69
CA THR A 22 -4.60 6.20 -0.32
C THR A 22 -4.15 4.96 -1.09
N MET A 23 -5.02 3.96 -1.22
CA MET A 23 -4.72 2.76 -2.00
C MET A 23 -4.48 3.09 -3.47
N VAL A 24 -5.30 3.96 -4.05
CA VAL A 24 -5.11 4.39 -5.44
C VAL A 24 -3.79 5.15 -5.60
N ALA A 25 -3.46 6.01 -4.65
CA ALA A 25 -2.21 6.75 -4.67
C ALA A 25 -0.99 5.82 -4.59
N LEU A 26 -1.13 4.70 -3.89
CA LEU A 26 -0.09 3.66 -3.85
C LEU A 26 -0.05 2.82 -5.13
N GLY A 27 -1.07 2.91 -5.96
CA GLY A 27 -1.16 2.11 -7.17
C GLY A 27 -1.85 0.76 -6.99
N LEU A 28 -2.48 0.54 -5.84
CA LEU A 28 -3.16 -0.71 -5.53
C LEU A 28 -4.65 -0.59 -5.84
N ARG A 29 -5.15 -1.43 -6.74
CA ARG A 29 -6.55 -1.36 -7.17
C ARG A 29 -7.29 -2.68 -7.03
N ARG A 30 -6.59 -3.77 -6.78
CA ARG A 30 -7.18 -5.12 -6.72
C ARG A 30 -6.58 -5.91 -5.57
N ILE A 31 -7.33 -6.88 -5.09
CA ILE A 31 -6.81 -7.86 -4.15
C ILE A 31 -5.67 -8.62 -4.83
N ASN A 32 -4.61 -8.88 -4.09
CA ASN A 32 -3.40 -9.55 -4.55
C ASN A 32 -2.57 -8.75 -5.55
N HIS A 33 -2.95 -7.50 -5.81
CA HIS A 33 -2.11 -6.61 -6.60
C HIS A 33 -0.97 -6.10 -5.72
N SER A 34 0.24 -6.12 -6.24
CA SER A 34 1.40 -5.64 -5.50
C SER A 34 2.15 -4.59 -6.28
N VAL A 35 2.76 -3.66 -5.56
CA VAL A 35 3.59 -2.62 -6.14
C VAL A 35 4.85 -2.48 -5.30
N VAL A 36 5.92 -1.99 -5.93
CA VAL A 36 7.18 -1.70 -5.26
C VAL A 36 7.33 -0.18 -5.21
N LYS A 37 7.55 0.34 -4.02
CA LYS A 37 7.73 1.77 -3.79
C LYS A 37 9.01 2.03 -3.01
N GLU A 38 9.61 3.18 -3.22
CA GLU A 38 10.74 3.59 -2.41
C GLU A 38 10.29 3.91 -0.99
N VAL A 39 11.14 3.58 -0.03
CA VAL A 39 10.85 3.86 1.37
C VAL A 39 11.11 5.35 1.61
N THR A 40 10.04 6.12 1.68
CA THR A 40 10.07 7.54 2.02
C THR A 40 9.09 7.79 3.16
N PRO A 41 9.25 8.89 3.93
CA PRO A 41 8.28 9.21 4.98
C PRO A 41 6.85 9.31 4.47
N GLN A 42 6.64 9.86 3.26
CA GLN A 42 5.31 9.97 2.67
C GLN A 42 4.72 8.60 2.38
N ILE A 43 5.48 7.73 1.75
CA ILE A 43 5.02 6.39 1.41
C ILE A 43 4.75 5.58 2.67
N MET A 44 5.62 5.65 3.66
CA MET A 44 5.42 4.93 4.91
C MET A 44 4.18 5.43 5.65
N GLY A 45 3.92 6.73 5.63
CA GLY A 45 2.70 7.29 6.21
C GLY A 45 1.44 6.80 5.50
N MET A 46 1.46 6.70 4.18
CA MET A 46 0.34 6.19 3.41
C MET A 46 0.10 4.70 3.71
N ILE A 47 1.16 3.91 3.78
CA ILE A 47 1.07 2.50 4.11
C ILE A 47 0.49 2.30 5.52
N ALA A 48 0.92 3.12 6.48
CA ALA A 48 0.41 3.04 7.84
C ALA A 48 -1.10 3.27 7.91
N LYS A 49 -1.64 4.16 7.08
CA LYS A 49 -3.08 4.44 7.03
C LYS A 49 -3.88 3.24 6.55
N VAL A 50 -3.32 2.40 5.72
CA VAL A 50 -4.00 1.24 5.14
C VAL A 50 -3.35 -0.07 5.52
N ALA A 51 -2.57 -0.08 6.59
CA ALA A 51 -1.82 -1.27 7.02
C ALA A 51 -2.73 -2.49 7.25
N HIS A 52 -3.97 -2.27 7.64
CA HIS A 52 -4.93 -3.36 7.82
C HIS A 52 -5.45 -3.95 6.51
N LEU A 53 -5.14 -3.32 5.38
CA LEU A 53 -5.59 -3.75 4.05
C LEU A 53 -4.46 -4.35 3.22
N VAL A 54 -3.23 -4.21 3.65
CA VAL A 54 -2.06 -4.58 2.86
C VAL A 54 -1.05 -5.34 3.71
N VAL A 55 -0.20 -6.07 3.02
CA VAL A 55 1.01 -6.67 3.60
C VAL A 55 2.20 -6.01 2.95
N THR A 56 3.18 -5.64 3.76
CA THR A 56 4.40 -5.03 3.26
C THR A 56 5.58 -5.97 3.45
N GLU A 57 6.44 -6.01 2.46
CA GLU A 57 7.68 -6.77 2.53
C GLU A 57 8.82 -5.82 2.20
N THR A 58 9.81 -5.76 3.08
CA THR A 58 11.01 -4.98 2.80
C THR A 58 11.84 -5.72 1.75
N ALA A 59 12.20 -5.01 0.71
CA ALA A 59 12.99 -5.57 -0.36
C ALA A 59 14.17 -4.63 -0.64
N VAL A 60 15.30 -5.23 -0.94
CA VAL A 60 16.48 -4.51 -1.39
C VAL A 60 16.70 -4.85 -2.86
N TYR A 61 16.61 -3.84 -3.68
CA TYR A 61 16.79 -3.98 -5.12
C TYR A 61 17.99 -3.19 -5.60
#